data_75f4c8ae006981bd26e50f688941929f
#
_entry.id   75f4c8ae006981bd26e50f688941929f
#
_cell.length_a   1.000
_cell.length_b   1.000
_cell.length_c   1.000
_cell.angle_alpha   90.00
_cell.angle_beta   90.00
_cell.angle_gamma   90.00
#
_symmetry.space_group_name_H-M   'P 1'
#
loop_
_entity.id
_entity.type
_entity.pdbx_description
1 polymer ?
#
loop_
_entity_poly.entity_id
_entity_poly.type
_entity_poly.pdbx_seq_one_letter_code
_entity_poly.pdbx_strand_id
1 'polypeptide(L)'
;MKNLNIIATILIALVLSNCENPRYVDAGVIWTDDSYFSEEGDWYLAISDGCYSNCEGASIEVLDQFPIEANKKTIQKFVLESGAEGNLTAFVYLDTNENGTYDDGYDKLTGYKYNYATNNETTSIAVSAYF
;
A
#
# COMPACT_ATOMS: atom_id res chain seq x y z
N MET A 1 -13.37 47.53 -4.70
CA MET A 1 -13.63 46.37 -5.57
C MET A 1 -12.38 45.73 -6.17
N LYS A 2 -11.33 46.49 -6.48
CA LYS A 2 -10.06 45.92 -7.01
C LYS A 2 -9.34 44.95 -6.04
N ASN A 3 -9.46 45.16 -4.73
CA ASN A 3 -8.78 44.36 -3.71
C ASN A 3 -9.42 42.99 -3.49
N LEU A 4 -10.71 42.82 -3.80
CA LEU A 4 -11.42 41.55 -3.62
C LEU A 4 -10.97 40.51 -4.67
N ASN A 5 -10.66 40.97 -5.89
CA ASN A 5 -10.20 40.06 -6.95
C ASN A 5 -8.76 39.54 -6.69
N ILE A 6 -7.93 40.34 -6.05
CA ILE A 6 -6.55 39.96 -5.71
C ILE A 6 -6.57 38.87 -4.60
N ILE A 7 -7.43 39.03 -3.59
CA ILE A 7 -7.55 38.07 -2.51
C ILE A 7 -8.11 36.74 -3.04
N ALA A 8 -9.11 36.76 -3.92
CA ALA A 8 -9.64 35.56 -4.53
C ALA A 8 -8.60 34.81 -5.38
N THR A 9 -7.77 35.54 -6.12
CA THR A 9 -6.71 34.94 -6.95
C THR A 9 -5.62 34.32 -6.10
N ILE A 10 -5.24 34.93 -4.99
CA ILE A 10 -4.25 34.40 -4.06
C ILE A 10 -4.79 33.13 -3.34
N LEU A 11 -6.07 33.13 -2.97
CA LEU A 11 -6.70 31.97 -2.35
C LEU A 11 -6.77 30.76 -3.28
N ILE A 12 -7.09 30.98 -4.55
CA ILE A 12 -7.11 29.94 -5.58
C ILE A 12 -5.69 29.40 -5.84
N ALA A 13 -4.69 30.26 -5.89
CA ALA A 13 -3.31 29.84 -6.05
C ALA A 13 -2.81 29.01 -4.86
N LEU A 14 -3.19 29.34 -3.63
CA LEU A 14 -2.86 28.57 -2.43
C LEU A 14 -3.55 27.20 -2.39
N VAL A 15 -4.77 27.08 -2.89
CA VAL A 15 -5.47 25.79 -3.00
C VAL A 15 -4.85 24.91 -4.09
N LEU A 16 -4.38 25.50 -5.18
CA LEU A 16 -3.72 24.74 -6.26
C LEU A 16 -2.28 24.32 -5.92
N SER A 17 -1.61 25.02 -4.99
CA SER A 17 -0.24 24.66 -4.57
C SER A 17 -0.17 23.46 -3.62
N ASN A 18 -1.31 23.01 -3.09
CA ASN A 18 -1.42 21.80 -2.27
C ASN A 18 -1.83 20.55 -3.08
N CYS A 19 -1.70 20.56 -4.39
CA CYS A 19 -1.84 19.34 -5.19
C CYS A 19 -0.66 18.42 -4.87
N GLU A 20 -0.88 17.49 -3.94
CA GLU A 20 0.05 16.40 -3.66
C GLU A 20 0.20 15.54 -4.93
N ASN A 21 1.43 15.18 -5.24
CA ASN A 21 1.71 14.32 -6.39
C ASN A 21 1.41 12.87 -6.03
N PRO A 22 0.38 12.24 -6.60
CA PRO A 22 0.03 10.87 -6.27
C PRO A 22 1.10 9.89 -6.77
N ARG A 23 1.23 8.79 -6.05
CA ARG A 23 1.97 7.61 -6.48
C ARG A 23 0.97 6.53 -6.84
N TYR A 24 1.17 5.88 -7.98
CA TYR A 24 0.31 4.80 -8.46
C TYR A 24 1.04 3.47 -8.30
N VAL A 25 0.38 2.47 -7.75
CA VAL A 25 0.97 1.15 -7.56
C VAL A 25 0.05 0.09 -8.15
N ASP A 26 0.57 -0.68 -9.10
CA ASP A 26 -0.05 -1.90 -9.58
C ASP A 26 0.57 -3.09 -8.84
N ALA A 27 -0.11 -3.57 -7.81
CA ALA A 27 0.34 -4.69 -7.02
C ALA A 27 -0.32 -5.99 -7.47
N GLY A 28 0.47 -7.00 -7.79
CA GLY A 28 0.02 -8.33 -8.19
C GLY A 28 0.39 -9.38 -7.16
N VAL A 29 -0.47 -10.39 -6.98
CA VAL A 29 -0.21 -11.54 -6.12
C VAL A 29 -0.07 -12.80 -6.96
N ILE A 30 1.04 -13.50 -6.78
CA ILE A 30 1.33 -14.81 -7.32
C ILE A 30 1.30 -15.80 -6.16
N TRP A 31 0.40 -16.77 -6.20
CA TRP A 31 0.27 -17.76 -5.17
C TRP A 31 1.17 -18.96 -5.41
N THR A 32 1.84 -19.39 -4.35
CA THR A 32 2.63 -20.62 -4.32
C THR A 32 1.98 -21.57 -3.32
N ASP A 33 1.79 -22.81 -3.71
CA ASP A 33 1.29 -23.85 -2.81
C ASP A 33 2.35 -24.15 -1.75
N ASP A 34 2.01 -23.92 -0.49
CA ASP A 34 2.79 -24.39 0.63
C ASP A 34 1.86 -25.16 1.58
N SER A 35 2.07 -26.47 1.64
CA SER A 35 1.27 -27.37 2.47
C SER A 35 1.25 -27.03 3.97
N TYR A 36 2.01 -26.03 4.39
CA TYR A 36 2.00 -25.50 5.76
C TYR A 36 0.95 -24.42 6.01
N PHE A 37 0.38 -23.82 4.96
CA PHE A 37 -0.59 -22.75 5.06
C PHE A 37 -1.93 -23.18 4.44
N SER A 38 -2.70 -24.01 5.16
CA SER A 38 -4.07 -24.36 4.78
C SER A 38 -5.08 -23.66 5.69
N GLU A 39 -4.94 -22.37 5.92
CA GLU A 39 -5.79 -21.65 6.84
C GLU A 39 -6.88 -20.87 6.10
N GLU A 40 -8.12 -21.08 6.56
CA GLU A 40 -9.26 -20.25 6.18
C GLU A 40 -9.19 -18.94 6.99
N GLY A 41 -9.48 -17.83 6.34
CA GLY A 41 -9.51 -16.52 6.97
C GLY A 41 -9.55 -15.39 5.95
N ASP A 42 -9.53 -14.18 6.44
CA ASP A 42 -9.55 -12.97 5.62
C ASP A 42 -8.14 -12.61 5.18
N TRP A 43 -7.94 -12.64 3.85
CA TRP A 43 -6.66 -12.33 3.23
C TRP A 43 -6.65 -10.91 2.70
N TYR A 44 -5.53 -10.22 2.88
CA TYR A 44 -5.34 -8.86 2.39
C TYR A 44 -4.02 -8.70 1.62
N LEU A 45 -4.10 -7.89 0.56
CA LEU A 45 -2.93 -7.30 -0.09
C LEU A 45 -2.81 -5.86 0.41
N ALA A 46 -1.70 -5.51 1.01
CA ALA A 46 -1.48 -4.21 1.62
C ALA A 46 -0.24 -3.52 1.06
N ILE A 47 -0.24 -2.19 1.11
CA ILE A 47 0.89 -1.33 0.78
C ILE A 47 1.34 -0.60 2.04
N SER A 48 2.63 -0.61 2.29
CA SER A 48 3.26 0.16 3.37
C SER A 48 4.37 1.06 2.84
N ASP A 49 4.65 2.13 3.56
CA ASP A 49 5.80 2.99 3.31
C ASP A 49 7.04 2.39 3.96
N GLY A 50 8.15 2.35 3.21
CA GLY A 50 9.43 1.89 3.73
C GLY A 50 9.68 0.38 3.67
N CYS A 51 10.59 -0.07 4.47
CA CYS A 51 11.24 -1.37 4.43
C CYS A 51 10.57 -2.37 5.39
N TYR A 52 10.33 -3.60 4.93
CA TYR A 52 9.72 -4.64 5.76
C TYR A 52 10.74 -5.52 6.51
N SER A 53 11.82 -5.96 5.91
CA SER A 53 12.57 -7.12 6.43
C SER A 53 13.86 -6.84 7.19
N ASN A 54 14.41 -5.64 7.16
CA ASN A 54 15.68 -5.29 7.81
C ASN A 54 15.67 -3.94 8.52
N CYS A 55 14.50 -3.46 8.89
CA CYS A 55 14.34 -2.19 9.58
C CYS A 55 14.12 -2.47 11.06
N GLU A 56 15.20 -2.69 11.79
CA GLU A 56 15.15 -2.88 13.24
C GLU A 56 14.34 -1.75 13.88
N GLY A 57 13.22 -2.11 14.52
CA GLY A 57 12.40 -1.18 15.31
C GLY A 57 11.41 -0.32 14.54
N ALA A 58 11.23 -0.51 13.23
CA ALA A 58 10.19 0.18 12.48
C ALA A 58 8.86 -0.58 12.55
N SER A 59 7.83 0.07 13.05
CA SER A 59 6.45 -0.42 12.90
C SER A 59 6.02 -0.27 11.45
N ILE A 60 5.33 -1.29 10.93
CA ILE A 60 4.75 -1.24 9.57
C ILE A 60 3.52 -0.35 9.63
N GLU A 61 3.56 0.75 8.90
CA GLU A 61 2.40 1.59 8.67
C GLU A 61 1.74 1.18 7.35
N VAL A 62 0.54 0.62 7.45
CA VAL A 62 -0.28 0.29 6.28
C VAL A 62 -0.88 1.57 5.72
N LEU A 63 -0.52 1.89 4.48
CA LEU A 63 -1.04 3.06 3.77
C LEU A 63 -2.39 2.77 3.12
N ASP A 64 -2.55 1.58 2.58
CA ASP A 64 -3.79 1.10 1.96
C ASP A 64 -3.79 -0.42 1.89
N GLN A 65 -4.98 -1.02 1.82
CA GLN A 65 -5.13 -2.47 1.72
C GLN A 65 -6.39 -2.86 0.94
N PHE A 66 -6.38 -4.06 0.39
CA PHE A 66 -7.47 -4.61 -0.40
C PHE A 66 -7.70 -6.08 -0.03
N PRO A 67 -8.96 -6.50 0.24
CA PRO A 67 -9.27 -7.88 0.51
C PRO A 67 -9.09 -8.74 -0.75
N ILE A 68 -8.45 -9.88 -0.60
CA ILE A 68 -8.16 -10.81 -1.69
C ILE A 68 -8.62 -12.22 -1.34
N GLU A 69 -8.71 -13.07 -2.32
CA GLU A 69 -9.01 -14.49 -2.11
C GLU A 69 -7.72 -15.31 -2.28
N ALA A 70 -7.51 -16.24 -1.36
CA ALA A 70 -6.40 -17.18 -1.45
C ALA A 70 -6.45 -17.94 -2.77
N ASN A 71 -5.28 -18.23 -3.32
CA ASN A 71 -5.11 -18.97 -4.58
C ASN A 71 -5.78 -18.36 -5.82
N LYS A 72 -6.18 -17.09 -5.76
CA LYS A 72 -6.65 -16.35 -6.94
C LYS A 72 -5.64 -15.32 -7.37
N LYS A 73 -5.31 -15.32 -8.66
CA LYS A 73 -4.49 -14.25 -9.25
C LYS A 73 -5.20 -12.92 -9.06
N THR A 74 -4.53 -12.00 -8.40
CA THR A 74 -5.06 -10.66 -8.11
C THR A 74 -4.09 -9.62 -8.63
N ILE A 75 -4.62 -8.57 -9.25
CA ILE A 75 -3.89 -7.34 -9.56
C ILE A 75 -4.75 -6.19 -9.07
N GLN A 76 -4.24 -5.45 -8.10
CA GLN A 76 -4.93 -4.31 -7.50
C GLN A 76 -4.16 -3.02 -7.78
N LYS A 77 -4.90 -1.98 -8.14
CA LYS A 77 -4.35 -0.62 -8.30
C LYS A 77 -4.57 0.16 -7.02
N PHE A 78 -3.48 0.72 -6.50
CA PHE A 78 -3.51 1.63 -5.36
C PHE A 78 -3.13 3.03 -5.82
N VAL A 79 -3.80 4.02 -5.26
CA VAL A 79 -3.49 5.43 -5.45
C VAL A 79 -3.15 6.01 -4.08
N LEU A 80 -1.88 6.39 -3.91
CA LEU A 80 -1.39 6.97 -2.67
C LEU A 80 -1.26 8.47 -2.88
N GLU A 81 -2.16 9.23 -2.26
CA GLU A 81 -2.32 10.67 -2.51
C GLU A 81 -1.21 11.53 -1.91
N SER A 82 -0.49 11.02 -0.91
CA SER A 82 0.59 11.77 -0.26
C SER A 82 1.82 10.93 -0.03
N GLY A 83 2.94 11.57 0.05
CA GLY A 83 4.20 10.96 0.42
C GLY A 83 5.37 11.32 -0.50
N ALA A 84 6.56 11.19 0.04
CA ALA A 84 7.80 11.36 -0.72
C ALA A 84 8.03 10.15 -1.64
N GLU A 85 8.78 10.38 -2.72
CA GLU A 85 9.33 9.28 -3.50
C GLU A 85 10.17 8.36 -2.61
N GLY A 86 10.08 7.06 -2.83
CA GLY A 86 10.80 6.11 -2.01
C GLY A 86 10.35 4.68 -2.20
N ASN A 87 10.89 3.80 -1.38
CA ASN A 87 10.52 2.40 -1.39
C ASN A 87 9.12 2.21 -0.80
N LEU A 88 8.28 1.51 -1.56
CA LEU A 88 7.00 0.98 -1.11
C LEU A 88 7.10 -0.53 -1.01
N THR A 89 6.49 -1.09 0.01
CA THR A 89 6.39 -2.54 0.18
C THR A 89 4.94 -2.97 -0.02
N ALA A 90 4.73 -3.90 -0.96
CA ALA A 90 3.50 -4.65 -1.06
C ALA A 90 3.66 -5.96 -0.29
N PHE A 91 2.68 -6.34 0.50
CA PHE A 91 2.70 -7.59 1.25
C PHE A 91 1.32 -8.23 1.34
N VAL A 92 1.31 -9.54 1.51
CA VAL A 92 0.11 -10.35 1.69
C VAL A 92 0.10 -10.93 3.08
N TYR A 93 -1.02 -10.78 3.76
CA TYR A 93 -1.21 -11.32 5.10
C TYR A 93 -2.58 -11.96 5.29
N LEU A 94 -2.64 -12.90 6.22
CA LEU A 94 -3.86 -13.49 6.75
C LEU A 94 -4.18 -12.78 8.07
N ASP A 95 -5.34 -12.15 8.12
CA ASP A 95 -5.88 -11.52 9.34
C ASP A 95 -6.42 -12.60 10.26
N THR A 96 -5.64 -12.99 11.26
CA THR A 96 -5.95 -14.11 12.15
C THR A 96 -6.85 -13.71 13.31
N ASN A 97 -6.92 -12.42 13.62
CA ASN A 97 -7.77 -11.90 14.70
C ASN A 97 -9.07 -11.24 14.18
N GLU A 98 -9.27 -11.23 12.86
CA GLU A 98 -10.48 -10.75 12.18
C GLU A 98 -10.82 -9.28 12.51
N ASN A 99 -9.81 -8.43 12.71
CA ASN A 99 -10.03 -7.03 13.04
C ASN A 99 -9.94 -6.10 11.83
N GLY A 100 -9.55 -6.62 10.66
CA GLY A 100 -9.46 -5.87 9.41
C GLY A 100 -8.22 -4.96 9.29
N THR A 101 -7.24 -5.12 10.18
CA THR A 101 -5.98 -4.37 10.18
C THR A 101 -4.80 -5.31 10.38
N TYR A 102 -3.63 -4.95 9.83
CA TYR A 102 -2.41 -5.73 10.04
C TYR A 102 -1.84 -5.49 11.43
N ASP A 103 -1.70 -6.56 12.20
CA ASP A 103 -1.10 -6.57 13.53
C ASP A 103 0.15 -7.45 13.55
N ASP A 104 1.31 -6.82 13.65
CA ASP A 104 2.59 -7.53 13.74
C ASP A 104 2.63 -8.46 14.97
N GLY A 105 2.99 -9.72 14.73
CA GLY A 105 3.04 -10.77 15.74
C GLY A 105 1.73 -11.52 16.01
N TYR A 106 0.59 -11.04 15.46
CA TYR A 106 -0.69 -11.76 15.47
C TYR A 106 -1.03 -12.30 14.09
N ASP A 107 -0.97 -11.44 13.08
CA ASP A 107 -1.30 -11.80 11.71
C ASP A 107 -0.17 -12.56 11.03
N LYS A 108 -0.53 -13.38 10.06
CA LYS A 108 0.44 -14.19 9.33
C LYS A 108 0.81 -13.52 8.02
N LEU A 109 2.03 -13.03 7.96
CA LEU A 109 2.62 -12.57 6.73
C LEU A 109 3.03 -13.76 5.85
N THR A 110 2.56 -13.80 4.61
CA THR A 110 2.84 -14.90 3.68
C THR A 110 3.69 -14.51 2.48
N GLY A 111 3.87 -13.24 2.22
CA GLY A 111 4.73 -12.76 1.16
C GLY A 111 4.86 -11.25 1.15
N TYR A 112 6.00 -10.76 0.69
CA TYR A 112 6.25 -9.34 0.51
C TYR A 112 7.23 -9.07 -0.63
N LYS A 113 7.14 -7.87 -1.19
CA LYS A 113 8.07 -7.34 -2.18
C LYS A 113 8.09 -5.82 -2.10
N TYR A 114 9.25 -5.24 -2.28
CA TYR A 114 9.39 -3.78 -2.33
C TYR A 114 9.86 -3.30 -3.71
N ASN A 115 9.54 -2.08 -4.04
CA ASN A 115 10.05 -1.36 -5.20
C ASN A 115 10.04 0.15 -4.95
N TYR A 116 10.87 0.87 -5.67
CA TYR A 116 10.93 2.32 -5.57
C TYR A 116 9.77 2.96 -6.33
N ALA A 117 9.05 3.83 -5.68
CA ALA A 117 7.92 4.54 -6.25
C ALA A 117 8.24 6.01 -6.51
N THR A 118 7.97 6.45 -7.74
CA THR A 118 8.14 7.81 -8.22
C THR A 118 6.79 8.51 -8.28
N ASN A 119 6.76 9.80 -7.96
CA ASN A 119 5.54 10.60 -8.04
C ASN A 119 5.04 10.70 -9.48
N ASN A 120 3.72 10.68 -9.66
CA ASN A 120 3.02 10.73 -10.96
C ASN A 120 3.34 9.58 -11.92
N GLU A 121 4.00 8.53 -11.46
CA GLU A 121 4.31 7.33 -12.25
C GLU A 121 3.68 6.08 -11.62
N THR A 122 3.47 5.06 -12.44
CA THR A 122 2.99 3.76 -11.97
C THR A 122 4.16 2.85 -11.65
N THR A 123 4.19 2.35 -10.42
CA THR A 123 5.15 1.35 -9.97
C THR A 123 4.47 -0.02 -9.93
N SER A 124 5.08 -1.03 -10.53
CA SER A 124 4.56 -2.40 -10.49
C SER A 124 5.31 -3.23 -9.45
N ILE A 125 4.55 -3.93 -8.60
CA ILE A 125 5.08 -4.80 -7.56
C ILE A 125 4.38 -6.16 -7.64
N ALA A 126 5.14 -7.24 -7.84
CA ALA A 126 4.60 -8.60 -7.83
C ALA A 126 5.03 -9.31 -6.56
N VAL A 127 4.07 -9.70 -5.74
CA VAL A 127 4.28 -10.42 -4.47
C VAL A 127 4.07 -11.91 -4.69
N SER A 128 5.04 -12.72 -4.30
CA SER A 128 4.86 -14.16 -4.17
C SER A 128 4.36 -14.46 -2.76
N ALA A 129 3.17 -15.01 -2.64
CA ALA A 129 2.54 -15.34 -1.37
C ALA A 129 2.31 -16.85 -1.27
N TYR A 130 2.31 -17.36 -0.05
CA TYR A 130 2.03 -18.77 0.27
C TYR A 130 0.61 -18.89 0.82
N PHE A 131 -0.05 -20.01 0.55
CA PHE A 131 -1.39 -20.30 1.08
C PHE A 131 -1.49 -21.77 1.48
#